data_d2f20865b038091081531137ccb90d27
#
_entry.id   d2f20865b038091081531137ccb90d27
#
_cell.length_a   1.000
_cell.length_b   1.000
_cell.length_c   1.000
_cell.angle_alpha   90.00
_cell.angle_beta   90.00
_cell.angle_gamma   90.00
#
_symmetry.space_group_name_H-M   'P 1'
#
loop_
_entity.id
_entity.type
_entity.pdbx_description
1 polymer ?
#
loop_
_entity_poly.entity_id
_entity_poly.type
_entity_poly.pdbx_seq_one_letter_code
_entity_poly.pdbx_strand_id
1 'polypeptide(L)'
;MRMLKKGSKGPDVKTLQRKLGISADGVFGPMTEKAVERFQLDKNLPVSGIVDNDMWALILNLDYAVPEEIDEDTDVKAQYFTTKYDQIIHRHYLPKGEYVEGPVNNEYIFLHHTAGNANPYRCIDHWGRDDRGRIATEFVLGGVNHRNENDEYNGVMVQAFPEGAQGFHLGKTGSGYMNRHSVGLEICSMGYLDENMKTYVGSVCAESQIIQLDEAFKGKLFWHAYSEEQIKATEKWLRYVGERDGVDIRLGLKQFIQKYGPTKGFDFIDDAYYGKVKGLLAHGNVRHGKSDCYPHPDLVDMILSL
;
A
#
# COMPACT_ATOMS: atom_id res chain seq x y z
N MET A 1 4.20 15.67 32.03
CA MET A 1 4.83 15.61 30.68
C MET A 1 4.45 16.85 29.91
N ARG A 2 5.22 17.21 28.85
CA ARG A 2 4.89 18.41 28.05
C ARG A 2 3.65 18.18 27.19
N MET A 3 2.95 19.26 26.87
CA MET A 3 1.89 19.23 25.87
C MET A 3 2.45 18.79 24.50
N LEU A 4 1.77 17.86 23.84
CA LEU A 4 2.14 17.38 22.49
C LEU A 4 1.02 17.67 21.49
N LYS A 5 1.43 18.02 20.27
CA LYS A 5 0.54 18.29 19.15
C LYS A 5 1.29 18.01 17.84
N LYS A 6 0.59 18.05 16.73
CA LYS A 6 1.19 17.92 15.39
C LYS A 6 2.45 18.79 15.25
N GLY A 7 3.53 18.19 14.79
CA GLY A 7 4.88 18.79 14.70
C GLY A 7 5.76 18.58 15.93
N SER A 8 5.23 18.09 17.07
CA SER A 8 6.07 17.71 18.23
C SER A 8 6.97 16.54 17.88
N LYS A 9 8.20 16.53 18.46
CA LYS A 9 9.18 15.45 18.26
C LYS A 9 9.86 15.09 19.56
N GLY A 10 10.36 13.85 19.66
CA GLY A 10 11.22 13.40 20.74
C GLY A 10 10.67 12.24 21.58
N PRO A 11 11.33 11.93 22.73
CA PRO A 11 11.02 10.77 23.55
C PRO A 11 9.58 10.71 24.06
N ASP A 12 9.00 11.87 24.40
CA ASP A 12 7.60 11.94 24.87
C ASP A 12 6.61 11.51 23.78
N VAL A 13 6.92 11.85 22.52
CA VAL A 13 6.11 11.39 21.37
C VAL A 13 6.22 9.89 21.20
N LYS A 14 7.40 9.31 21.32
CA LYS A 14 7.58 7.84 21.29
C LYS A 14 6.80 7.14 22.41
N THR A 15 6.80 7.72 23.60
CA THR A 15 6.03 7.20 24.72
C THR A 15 4.53 7.24 24.45
N LEU A 16 4.04 8.36 23.94
CA LEU A 16 2.64 8.52 23.51
C LEU A 16 2.25 7.45 22.46
N GLN A 17 3.05 7.34 21.40
CA GLN A 17 2.81 6.41 20.30
C GLN A 17 2.74 4.96 20.79
N ARG A 18 3.68 4.53 21.66
CA ARG A 18 3.63 3.19 22.26
C ARG A 18 2.38 2.97 23.11
N LYS A 19 1.96 3.96 23.87
CA LYS A 19 0.74 3.89 24.69
C LYS A 19 -0.53 3.89 23.87
N LEU A 20 -0.51 4.50 22.68
CA LEU A 20 -1.61 4.47 21.72
C LEU A 20 -1.57 3.27 20.76
N GLY A 21 -0.58 2.36 20.91
CA GLY A 21 -0.46 1.15 20.10
C GLY A 21 -0.08 1.41 18.63
N ILE A 22 0.56 2.55 18.33
CA ILE A 22 1.02 2.90 16.98
C ILE A 22 2.56 2.88 16.88
N SER A 23 3.10 2.91 15.65
CA SER A 23 4.54 2.98 15.42
C SER A 23 5.18 4.17 16.16
N ALA A 24 6.25 3.90 16.92
CA ALA A 24 6.87 4.88 17.82
C ALA A 24 8.13 5.51 17.20
N ASP A 25 7.94 6.25 16.11
CA ASP A 25 9.01 6.99 15.41
C ASP A 25 9.49 8.25 16.15
N GLY A 26 8.68 8.75 17.07
CA GLY A 26 8.97 9.96 17.85
C GLY A 26 8.62 11.26 17.13
N VAL A 27 7.85 11.20 16.06
CA VAL A 27 7.33 12.36 15.33
C VAL A 27 5.81 12.41 15.46
N PHE A 28 5.28 13.50 15.99
CA PHE A 28 3.83 13.71 16.06
C PHE A 28 3.33 14.16 14.67
N GLY A 29 3.19 13.19 13.76
CA GLY A 29 2.65 13.36 12.44
C GLY A 29 1.13 13.16 12.39
N PRO A 30 0.52 13.14 11.18
CA PRO A 30 -0.92 12.95 11.00
C PRO A 30 -1.44 11.65 11.61
N MET A 31 -0.66 10.58 11.60
CA MET A 31 -1.02 9.30 12.22
C MET A 31 -1.13 9.41 13.73
N THR A 32 -0.17 10.09 14.36
CA THR A 32 -0.20 10.34 15.81
C THR A 32 -1.36 11.26 16.18
N GLU A 33 -1.62 12.30 15.39
CA GLU A 33 -2.76 13.20 15.57
C GLU A 33 -4.09 12.43 15.55
N LYS A 34 -4.32 11.62 14.51
CA LYS A 34 -5.52 10.77 14.40
C LYS A 34 -5.67 9.78 15.56
N ALA A 35 -4.58 9.16 15.99
CA ALA A 35 -4.60 8.26 17.14
C ALA A 35 -4.98 8.98 18.44
N VAL A 36 -4.50 10.21 18.60
CA VAL A 36 -4.87 11.09 19.72
C VAL A 36 -6.36 11.49 19.65
N GLU A 37 -6.83 11.95 18.50
CA GLU A 37 -8.23 12.32 18.30
C GLU A 37 -9.18 11.15 18.57
N ARG A 38 -8.79 9.95 18.13
CA ARG A 38 -9.55 8.74 18.41
C ARG A 38 -9.59 8.40 19.90
N PHE A 39 -8.44 8.46 20.58
CA PHE A 39 -8.39 8.24 22.02
C PHE A 39 -9.28 9.24 22.76
N GLN A 40 -9.28 10.50 22.33
CA GLN A 40 -10.15 11.52 22.88
C GLN A 40 -11.63 11.18 22.69
N LEU A 41 -12.00 10.72 21.49
CA LEU A 41 -13.36 10.29 21.19
C LEU A 41 -13.77 9.07 22.05
N ASP A 42 -12.91 8.06 22.13
CA ASP A 42 -13.17 6.84 22.90
C ASP A 42 -13.30 7.09 24.40
N LYS A 43 -12.70 8.18 24.90
CA LYS A 43 -12.79 8.63 26.31
C LYS A 43 -13.79 9.75 26.54
N ASN A 44 -14.64 10.09 25.55
CA ASN A 44 -15.58 11.21 25.59
C ASN A 44 -14.92 12.54 25.96
N LEU A 45 -13.69 12.76 25.48
CA LEU A 45 -12.97 14.01 25.65
C LEU A 45 -13.19 14.94 24.44
N PRO A 46 -12.98 16.28 24.58
CA PRO A 46 -12.95 17.16 23.43
C PRO A 46 -11.91 16.70 22.40
N VAL A 47 -12.32 16.47 21.15
CA VAL A 47 -11.46 15.98 20.06
C VAL A 47 -10.64 17.14 19.52
N SER A 48 -9.50 17.39 20.13
CA SER A 48 -8.61 18.53 19.82
C SER A 48 -7.34 18.12 19.06
N GLY A 49 -7.00 16.82 19.01
CA GLY A 49 -5.72 16.33 18.50
C GLY A 49 -4.50 16.74 19.37
N ILE A 50 -4.74 17.28 20.57
CA ILE A 50 -3.69 17.77 21.49
C ILE A 50 -3.65 16.86 22.71
N VAL A 51 -2.44 16.51 23.14
CA VAL A 51 -2.19 15.80 24.40
C VAL A 51 -1.78 16.80 25.46
N ASP A 52 -2.70 17.17 26.32
CA ASP A 52 -2.47 18.00 27.50
C ASP A 52 -2.14 17.16 28.75
N ASN A 53 -2.05 17.79 29.91
CA ASN A 53 -1.74 17.11 31.16
C ASN A 53 -2.84 16.13 31.60
N ASP A 54 -4.10 16.45 31.37
CA ASP A 54 -5.23 15.61 31.76
C ASP A 54 -5.27 14.35 30.88
N MET A 55 -5.06 14.52 29.59
CA MET A 55 -4.93 13.41 28.64
C MET A 55 -3.70 12.53 28.96
N TRP A 56 -2.55 13.14 29.33
CA TRP A 56 -1.39 12.38 29.77
C TRP A 56 -1.68 11.52 31.02
N ALA A 57 -2.41 12.06 31.99
CA ALA A 57 -2.79 11.31 33.19
C ALA A 57 -3.65 10.09 32.83
N LEU A 58 -4.55 10.22 31.88
CA LEU A 58 -5.36 9.09 31.38
C LEU A 58 -4.49 8.07 30.63
N ILE A 59 -3.62 8.51 29.73
CA ILE A 59 -2.75 7.62 28.92
C ILE A 59 -1.76 6.85 29.78
N LEU A 60 -1.18 7.46 30.81
CA LEU A 60 -0.19 6.82 31.66
C LEU A 60 -0.79 5.84 32.66
N ASN A 61 -2.03 6.08 33.11
CA ASN A 61 -2.76 5.20 34.02
C ASN A 61 -3.42 4.00 33.32
N LEU A 62 -3.31 3.92 32.00
CA LEU A 62 -3.78 2.76 31.24
C LEU A 62 -2.73 1.65 31.30
N ASP A 63 -2.97 0.60 32.08
CA ASP A 63 -2.53 -0.73 31.72
C ASP A 63 -3.36 -1.14 30.50
N TYR A 64 -2.83 -0.82 29.31
CA TYR A 64 -3.49 -1.18 28.07
C TYR A 64 -3.22 -2.66 27.79
N ALA A 65 -4.01 -3.52 28.40
CA ALA A 65 -4.18 -4.88 27.96
C ALA A 65 -5.00 -4.81 26.64
N VAL A 66 -4.46 -5.35 25.57
CA VAL A 66 -5.23 -5.56 24.34
C VAL A 66 -6.44 -6.41 24.73
N PRO A 67 -7.69 -5.99 24.49
CA PRO A 67 -8.86 -6.80 24.81
C PRO A 67 -8.85 -8.07 23.98
N GLU A 68 -8.97 -9.24 24.63
CA GLU A 68 -9.03 -10.56 23.97
C GLU A 68 -10.38 -10.84 23.26
N GLU A 69 -11.42 -10.03 23.47
CA GLU A 69 -12.71 -10.18 22.80
C GLU A 69 -13.30 -8.82 22.43
N ILE A 70 -13.62 -8.64 21.15
CA ILE A 70 -14.35 -7.48 20.62
C ILE A 70 -15.80 -7.88 20.46
N ASP A 71 -16.69 -7.22 21.21
CA ASP A 71 -18.13 -7.31 21.05
C ASP A 71 -18.54 -6.79 19.65
N GLU A 72 -19.22 -7.61 18.86
CA GLU A 72 -19.54 -7.38 17.44
C GLU A 72 -20.53 -6.23 17.18
N ASP A 73 -21.01 -5.52 18.19
CA ASP A 73 -22.15 -4.60 18.08
C ASP A 73 -21.81 -3.11 18.28
N THR A 74 -20.54 -2.71 18.26
CA THR A 74 -20.16 -1.30 18.20
C THR A 74 -19.59 -0.93 16.84
N ASP A 75 -20.28 -0.04 16.14
CA ASP A 75 -20.08 0.49 14.79
C ASP A 75 -18.78 1.30 14.59
N VAL A 76 -17.67 0.86 15.21
CA VAL A 76 -16.31 1.35 15.00
C VAL A 76 -15.47 0.17 14.55
N LYS A 77 -15.66 -0.26 13.31
CA LYS A 77 -14.74 -1.21 12.65
C LYS A 77 -13.32 -0.74 12.86
N ALA A 78 -12.46 -1.56 13.49
CA ALA A 78 -11.06 -1.23 13.74
C ALA A 78 -10.43 -0.61 12.48
N GLN A 79 -9.74 0.53 12.62
CA GLN A 79 -9.10 1.23 11.50
C GLN A 79 -7.91 0.44 10.93
N TYR A 80 -7.56 -0.68 11.53
CA TYR A 80 -6.53 -1.61 11.05
C TYR A 80 -6.81 -3.02 11.56
N PHE A 81 -6.14 -4.00 10.95
CA PHE A 81 -6.05 -5.37 11.42
C PHE A 81 -4.64 -5.90 11.20
N THR A 82 -4.26 -6.93 11.94
CA THR A 82 -2.96 -7.60 11.76
C THR A 82 -3.20 -8.95 11.10
N THR A 83 -2.48 -9.23 10.03
CA THR A 83 -2.53 -10.52 9.35
C THR A 83 -1.72 -11.56 10.13
N LYS A 84 -1.93 -12.84 9.87
CA LYS A 84 -1.10 -13.92 10.44
C LYS A 84 0.38 -13.88 10.02
N TYR A 85 0.74 -13.01 9.08
CA TYR A 85 2.12 -12.75 8.64
C TYR A 85 2.73 -11.51 9.32
N ASP A 86 2.18 -11.08 10.46
CA ASP A 86 2.63 -9.91 11.22
C ASP A 86 2.68 -8.63 10.38
N GLN A 87 1.68 -8.44 9.53
CA GLN A 87 1.49 -7.21 8.76
C GLN A 87 0.28 -6.45 9.26
N ILE A 88 0.48 -5.21 9.66
CA ILE A 88 -0.59 -4.29 9.99
C ILE A 88 -1.15 -3.70 8.70
N ILE A 89 -2.45 -3.83 8.49
CA ILE A 89 -3.18 -3.26 7.36
C ILE A 89 -4.17 -2.23 7.89
N HIS A 90 -3.98 -0.99 7.51
CA HIS A 90 -4.89 0.10 7.84
C HIS A 90 -6.10 0.08 6.91
N ARG A 91 -7.25 0.55 7.41
CA ARG A 91 -8.46 0.73 6.61
C ARG A 91 -8.69 2.21 6.34
N HIS A 92 -8.78 2.57 5.07
CA HIS A 92 -9.13 3.91 4.61
C HIS A 92 -9.99 3.79 3.37
N TYR A 93 -11.29 3.57 3.59
CA TYR A 93 -12.17 3.16 2.51
C TYR A 93 -12.59 4.34 1.65
N LEU A 94 -12.62 4.07 0.35
CA LEU A 94 -13.24 4.91 -0.67
C LEU A 94 -14.72 5.14 -0.37
N PRO A 95 -15.29 6.25 -0.85
CA PRO A 95 -16.73 6.46 -0.82
C PRO A 95 -17.49 5.30 -1.50
N LYS A 96 -18.69 5.00 -0.98
CA LYS A 96 -19.59 4.05 -1.65
C LYS A 96 -19.86 4.50 -3.09
N GLY A 97 -19.78 3.54 -4.01
CA GLY A 97 -19.93 3.80 -5.44
C GLY A 97 -18.61 3.79 -6.21
N GLU A 98 -17.45 3.95 -5.56
CA GLU A 98 -16.13 3.86 -6.22
C GLU A 98 -15.68 2.41 -6.41
N TYR A 99 -16.28 1.46 -5.74
CA TYR A 99 -16.11 0.01 -5.89
C TYR A 99 -17.47 -0.67 -6.00
N VAL A 100 -17.51 -1.95 -6.34
CA VAL A 100 -18.73 -2.75 -6.39
C VAL A 100 -18.77 -3.67 -5.19
N GLU A 101 -19.77 -3.54 -4.33
CA GLU A 101 -20.00 -4.42 -3.19
C GLU A 101 -20.46 -5.81 -3.67
N GLY A 102 -20.08 -6.83 -2.94
CA GLY A 102 -20.50 -8.20 -3.17
C GLY A 102 -19.32 -9.18 -3.26
N PRO A 103 -19.59 -10.47 -3.07
CA PRO A 103 -18.50 -11.44 -3.05
C PRO A 103 -17.86 -11.59 -4.42
N VAL A 104 -16.54 -11.42 -4.46
CA VAL A 104 -15.71 -11.68 -5.62
C VAL A 104 -14.91 -12.96 -5.35
N ASN A 105 -14.88 -13.86 -6.32
CA ASN A 105 -13.98 -15.00 -6.31
C ASN A 105 -12.74 -14.63 -7.12
N ASN A 106 -11.65 -14.24 -6.46
CA ASN A 106 -10.42 -13.85 -7.11
C ASN A 106 -9.68 -15.07 -7.67
N GLU A 107 -9.17 -14.92 -8.88
CA GLU A 107 -8.32 -15.89 -9.57
C GLU A 107 -6.96 -15.30 -9.92
N TYR A 108 -6.83 -13.98 -9.78
CA TYR A 108 -5.65 -13.20 -10.13
C TYR A 108 -5.28 -12.24 -9.01
N ILE A 109 -3.98 -12.04 -8.84
CA ILE A 109 -3.39 -10.98 -8.02
C ILE A 109 -2.57 -10.10 -8.95
N PHE A 110 -2.75 -8.78 -8.90
CA PHE A 110 -2.01 -7.84 -9.73
C PHE A 110 -1.14 -6.90 -8.92
N LEU A 111 0.13 -6.77 -9.33
CA LEU A 111 1.02 -5.73 -8.83
C LEU A 111 0.99 -4.54 -9.78
N HIS A 112 0.88 -3.36 -9.17
CA HIS A 112 0.93 -2.05 -9.80
C HIS A 112 1.90 -1.14 -9.07
N HIS A 113 2.22 0.02 -9.66
CA HIS A 113 2.72 1.16 -8.92
C HIS A 113 1.95 2.43 -9.29
N THR A 114 1.82 3.33 -8.31
CA THR A 114 0.89 4.47 -8.38
C THR A 114 1.27 5.52 -9.43
N ALA A 115 2.52 5.57 -9.90
CA ALA A 115 3.10 6.74 -10.56
C ALA A 115 2.81 8.03 -9.74
N GLY A 116 2.90 7.94 -8.41
CA GLY A 116 2.50 8.96 -7.46
C GLY A 116 3.45 9.06 -6.26
N ASN A 117 3.10 9.92 -5.31
CA ASN A 117 3.92 10.13 -4.12
C ASN A 117 3.81 8.97 -3.10
N ALA A 118 4.62 9.06 -2.03
CA ALA A 118 4.79 8.03 -1.02
C ALA A 118 3.58 7.77 -0.11
N ASN A 119 2.58 8.66 -0.09
CA ASN A 119 1.48 8.59 0.87
C ASN A 119 0.30 7.78 0.33
N PRO A 120 0.01 6.57 0.88
CA PRO A 120 -1.04 5.69 0.39
C PRO A 120 -2.46 6.25 0.62
N TYR A 121 -2.68 7.00 1.69
CA TYR A 121 -3.96 7.63 1.97
C TYR A 121 -4.31 8.69 0.92
N ARG A 122 -3.33 9.51 0.51
CA ARG A 122 -3.53 10.49 -0.56
C ARG A 122 -3.82 9.84 -1.91
N CYS A 123 -3.25 8.68 -2.17
CA CYS A 123 -3.57 7.91 -3.37
C CYS A 123 -5.05 7.51 -3.38
N ILE A 124 -5.53 6.95 -2.28
CA ILE A 124 -6.95 6.56 -2.10
C ILE A 124 -7.88 7.76 -2.16
N ASP A 125 -7.54 8.87 -1.45
CA ASP A 125 -8.32 10.11 -1.49
C ASP A 125 -8.38 10.73 -2.89
N HIS A 126 -7.34 10.54 -3.71
CA HIS A 126 -7.34 11.00 -5.10
C HIS A 126 -8.30 10.18 -5.95
N TRP A 127 -8.31 8.86 -5.80
CA TRP A 127 -9.26 8.00 -6.51
C TRP A 127 -10.72 8.34 -6.17
N GLY A 128 -11.03 8.58 -4.88
CA GLY A 128 -12.37 8.96 -4.44
C GLY A 128 -12.86 10.32 -4.95
N ARG A 129 -11.98 11.09 -5.62
CA ARG A 129 -12.30 12.41 -6.22
C ARG A 129 -12.07 12.46 -7.73
N ASP A 130 -11.68 11.33 -8.33
CA ASP A 130 -11.37 11.26 -9.76
C ASP A 130 -12.67 11.18 -10.57
N ASP A 131 -12.97 12.22 -11.33
CA ASP A 131 -14.17 12.33 -12.18
C ASP A 131 -14.08 11.53 -13.49
N ARG A 132 -12.90 10.97 -13.82
CA ARG A 132 -12.69 10.14 -15.02
C ARG A 132 -13.34 8.77 -14.91
N GLY A 133 -13.83 8.39 -13.75
CA GLY A 133 -14.49 7.14 -13.44
C GLY A 133 -13.74 6.32 -12.39
N ARG A 134 -14.32 5.21 -12.00
CA ARG A 134 -13.81 4.32 -10.95
C ARG A 134 -12.42 3.80 -11.28
N ILE A 135 -11.47 4.04 -10.40
CA ILE A 135 -10.10 3.53 -10.48
C ILE A 135 -9.66 3.21 -9.06
N ALA A 136 -9.46 1.94 -8.74
CA ALA A 136 -8.91 1.54 -7.44
C ALA A 136 -8.39 0.10 -7.46
N THR A 137 -7.30 -0.16 -6.72
CA THR A 137 -6.93 -1.46 -6.18
C THR A 137 -7.47 -1.61 -4.76
N GLU A 138 -7.61 -2.84 -4.26
CA GLU A 138 -8.00 -3.07 -2.86
C GLU A 138 -6.95 -2.56 -1.88
N PHE A 139 -5.67 -2.62 -2.25
CA PHE A 139 -4.57 -2.25 -1.36
C PHE A 139 -3.63 -1.22 -1.99
N VAL A 140 -3.10 -0.35 -1.13
CA VAL A 140 -2.07 0.63 -1.47
C VAL A 140 -0.95 0.55 -0.43
N LEU A 141 0.28 0.44 -0.90
CA LEU A 141 1.48 0.34 -0.09
C LEU A 141 2.27 1.65 -0.15
N GLY A 142 2.42 2.31 0.98
CA GLY A 142 3.20 3.52 1.13
C GLY A 142 4.70 3.29 0.92
N GLY A 143 5.42 4.33 0.55
CA GLY A 143 6.85 4.28 0.25
C GLY A 143 7.63 5.46 0.83
N VAL A 144 8.84 5.65 0.31
CA VAL A 144 9.70 6.79 0.63
C VAL A 144 9.44 7.94 -0.33
N ASN A 145 9.49 9.16 0.16
CA ASN A 145 9.29 10.33 -0.69
C ASN A 145 10.51 10.56 -1.60
N HIS A 146 10.29 10.55 -2.89
CA HIS A 146 11.33 10.64 -3.92
C HIS A 146 12.20 11.91 -3.88
N ARG A 147 11.76 12.99 -3.20
CA ARG A 147 12.49 14.28 -3.17
C ARG A 147 13.30 14.50 -1.90
N ASN A 148 12.70 14.19 -0.74
CA ASN A 148 13.21 14.54 0.58
C ASN A 148 13.41 13.34 1.49
N GLU A 149 13.32 12.14 0.92
CA GLU A 149 13.58 10.88 1.61
C GLU A 149 12.72 10.66 2.88
N ASN A 150 11.62 11.41 3.00
CA ASN A 150 10.69 11.20 4.10
C ASN A 150 10.08 9.81 3.99
N ASP A 151 10.23 9.02 5.05
CA ASP A 151 9.84 7.61 5.16
C ASP A 151 8.60 7.37 6.03
N GLU A 152 7.87 8.42 6.37
CA GLU A 152 6.67 8.37 7.24
C GLU A 152 5.67 7.28 6.84
N TYR A 153 5.55 7.04 5.54
CA TYR A 153 4.62 6.05 4.99
C TYR A 153 5.29 4.78 4.47
N ASN A 154 6.60 4.66 4.66
CA ASN A 154 7.36 3.53 4.14
C ASN A 154 6.89 2.20 4.73
N GLY A 155 6.45 1.28 3.89
CA GLY A 155 5.90 -0.02 4.30
C GLY A 155 4.49 0.02 4.89
N VAL A 156 3.81 1.18 4.93
CA VAL A 156 2.44 1.31 5.45
C VAL A 156 1.45 0.74 4.43
N MET A 157 0.78 -0.36 4.79
CA MET A 157 -0.26 -1.00 3.97
C MET A 157 -1.63 -0.46 4.32
N VAL A 158 -2.40 -0.05 3.30
CA VAL A 158 -3.75 0.51 3.46
C VAL A 158 -4.73 -0.22 2.55
N GLN A 159 -5.85 -0.68 3.12
CA GLN A 159 -6.97 -1.26 2.39
C GLN A 159 -7.95 -0.14 1.99
N ALA A 160 -8.27 -0.04 0.70
CA ALA A 160 -9.07 1.04 0.11
C ALA A 160 -10.58 0.74 0.03
N PHE A 161 -10.98 -0.52 0.15
CA PHE A 161 -12.39 -0.95 0.20
C PHE A 161 -12.48 -2.32 0.87
N PRO A 162 -13.70 -2.74 1.32
CA PRO A 162 -13.88 -4.00 2.04
C PRO A 162 -13.46 -5.22 1.22
N GLU A 163 -12.98 -6.24 1.92
CA GLU A 163 -12.75 -7.57 1.35
C GLU A 163 -14.00 -8.09 0.62
N GLY A 164 -13.77 -8.77 -0.50
CA GLY A 164 -14.84 -9.31 -1.34
C GLY A 164 -15.51 -8.30 -2.25
N ALA A 165 -15.13 -7.01 -2.21
CA ALA A 165 -15.57 -6.02 -3.17
C ALA A 165 -14.67 -6.00 -4.42
N GLN A 166 -15.22 -5.53 -5.54
CA GLN A 166 -14.50 -5.41 -6.80
C GLN A 166 -13.96 -3.99 -6.99
N GLY A 167 -12.66 -3.86 -7.25
CA GLY A 167 -12.03 -2.64 -7.76
C GLY A 167 -11.96 -2.58 -9.28
N PHE A 168 -11.44 -1.46 -9.80
CA PHE A 168 -11.25 -1.22 -11.24
C PHE A 168 -9.81 -0.75 -11.49
N HIS A 169 -8.89 -1.68 -11.69
CA HIS A 169 -7.46 -1.38 -11.75
C HIS A 169 -6.77 -1.76 -13.07
N LEU A 170 -7.44 -2.53 -13.95
CA LEU A 170 -6.85 -2.93 -15.23
C LEU A 170 -7.26 -2.00 -16.38
N GLY A 171 -8.12 -1.00 -16.11
CA GLY A 171 -8.60 -0.04 -17.09
C GLY A 171 -9.60 -0.62 -18.12
N LYS A 172 -10.07 0.24 -19.02
CA LYS A 172 -11.14 -0.11 -19.98
C LYS A 172 -10.72 -1.15 -21.03
N THR A 173 -9.43 -1.26 -21.32
CA THR A 173 -8.88 -2.19 -22.32
C THR A 173 -8.42 -3.51 -21.70
N GLY A 174 -8.46 -3.62 -20.40
CA GLY A 174 -8.23 -4.88 -19.71
C GLY A 174 -9.42 -5.82 -19.85
N SER A 175 -9.21 -7.10 -19.60
CA SER A 175 -10.30 -8.07 -19.54
C SER A 175 -11.30 -7.68 -18.46
N GLY A 176 -12.56 -7.48 -18.84
CA GLY A 176 -13.61 -7.22 -17.87
C GLY A 176 -13.81 -8.38 -16.88
N TYR A 177 -13.45 -9.60 -17.28
CA TYR A 177 -13.40 -10.76 -16.40
C TYR A 177 -12.29 -10.63 -15.36
N MET A 178 -11.07 -10.31 -15.78
CA MET A 178 -9.92 -10.15 -14.86
C MET A 178 -10.16 -9.06 -13.82
N ASN A 179 -10.73 -7.90 -14.21
CA ASN A 179 -11.09 -6.86 -13.26
C ASN A 179 -12.08 -7.34 -12.18
N ARG A 180 -13.02 -8.22 -12.56
CA ARG A 180 -14.01 -8.75 -11.62
C ARG A 180 -13.49 -9.90 -10.75
N HIS A 181 -12.40 -10.52 -11.12
CA HIS A 181 -11.84 -11.70 -10.47
C HIS A 181 -10.40 -11.50 -10.04
N SER A 182 -10.06 -10.28 -9.62
CA SER A 182 -8.71 -9.97 -9.17
C SER A 182 -8.68 -9.01 -8.00
N VAL A 183 -7.64 -9.17 -7.20
CA VAL A 183 -7.20 -8.23 -6.19
C VAL A 183 -5.93 -7.55 -6.66
N GLY A 184 -5.76 -6.27 -6.37
CA GLY A 184 -4.59 -5.49 -6.76
C GLY A 184 -3.90 -4.81 -5.60
N LEU A 185 -2.58 -4.65 -5.73
CA LEU A 185 -1.75 -3.81 -4.89
C LEU A 185 -1.13 -2.68 -5.71
N GLU A 186 -1.31 -1.44 -5.28
CA GLU A 186 -0.57 -0.28 -5.77
C GLU A 186 0.61 0.01 -4.84
N ILE A 187 1.83 -0.12 -5.35
CA ILE A 187 3.05 0.27 -4.63
C ILE A 187 3.33 1.75 -4.90
N CYS A 188 3.37 2.59 -3.86
CA CYS A 188 3.69 4.01 -4.01
C CYS A 188 5.10 4.21 -4.56
N SER A 189 5.19 4.62 -5.81
CA SER A 189 6.42 4.95 -6.52
C SER A 189 6.10 5.91 -7.67
N MET A 190 7.05 6.80 -7.99
CA MET A 190 6.95 7.71 -9.14
C MET A 190 7.14 7.00 -10.48
N GLY A 191 7.55 5.71 -10.45
CA GLY A 191 7.82 4.95 -11.65
C GLY A 191 9.14 5.34 -12.33
N TYR A 192 9.15 5.41 -13.66
CA TYR A 192 10.36 5.71 -14.42
C TYR A 192 10.84 7.16 -14.25
N LEU A 193 12.15 7.34 -14.41
CA LEU A 193 12.83 8.63 -14.44
C LEU A 193 13.40 8.86 -15.84
N ASP A 194 13.54 10.13 -16.21
CA ASP A 194 14.27 10.51 -17.41
C ASP A 194 15.80 10.47 -17.20
N GLU A 195 16.56 10.81 -18.21
CA GLU A 195 18.03 10.86 -18.17
C GLU A 195 18.60 11.92 -17.20
N ASN A 196 17.77 12.88 -16.78
CA ASN A 196 18.11 13.89 -15.78
C ASN A 196 17.55 13.53 -14.39
N MET A 197 17.19 12.27 -14.15
CA MET A 197 16.61 11.76 -12.91
C MET A 197 15.30 12.47 -12.50
N LYS A 198 14.54 12.94 -13.48
CA LYS A 198 13.24 13.57 -13.25
C LYS A 198 12.10 12.60 -13.47
N THR A 199 11.13 12.71 -12.60
CA THR A 199 9.84 12.01 -12.72
C THR A 199 9.02 12.59 -13.88
N TYR A 200 7.98 11.92 -14.31
CA TYR A 200 7.06 12.39 -15.37
C TYR A 200 6.39 13.74 -15.06
N VAL A 201 6.32 14.15 -13.78
CA VAL A 201 5.85 15.49 -13.36
C VAL A 201 7.00 16.52 -13.25
N GLY A 202 8.20 16.18 -13.69
CA GLY A 202 9.35 17.08 -13.75
C GLY A 202 10.09 17.30 -12.42
N SER A 203 9.74 16.57 -11.35
CA SER A 203 10.46 16.65 -10.08
C SER A 203 11.72 15.78 -10.10
N VAL A 204 12.84 16.30 -9.59
CA VAL A 204 14.08 15.54 -9.45
C VAL A 204 13.94 14.52 -8.32
N CYS A 205 14.38 13.30 -8.57
CA CYS A 205 14.46 12.24 -7.58
C CYS A 205 15.76 12.35 -6.78
N ALA A 206 15.71 12.13 -5.47
CA ALA A 206 16.91 12.06 -4.64
C ALA A 206 17.76 10.83 -5.04
N GLU A 207 19.08 10.98 -5.01
CA GLU A 207 20.02 9.96 -5.51
C GLU A 207 19.81 8.60 -4.83
N SER A 208 19.59 8.59 -3.52
CA SER A 208 19.32 7.38 -2.74
C SER A 208 18.00 6.66 -3.10
N GLN A 209 17.12 7.31 -3.84
CA GLN A 209 15.82 6.79 -4.29
C GLN A 209 15.84 6.40 -5.77
N ILE A 210 17.03 6.32 -6.39
CA ILE A 210 17.18 5.97 -7.79
C ILE A 210 17.75 4.57 -7.92
N ILE A 211 17.14 3.77 -8.77
CA ILE A 211 17.72 2.52 -9.22
C ILE A 211 17.92 2.53 -10.73
N GLN A 212 19.05 2.03 -11.17
CA GLN A 212 19.33 1.75 -12.57
C GLN A 212 19.17 0.25 -12.82
N LEU A 213 18.36 -0.10 -13.79
CA LEU A 213 18.21 -1.50 -14.22
C LEU A 213 19.39 -1.91 -15.12
N ASP A 214 19.74 -3.18 -15.11
CA ASP A 214 20.77 -3.75 -16.01
C ASP A 214 20.31 -3.72 -17.47
N GLU A 215 19.01 -3.87 -17.70
CA GLU A 215 18.37 -3.84 -19.01
C GLU A 215 17.18 -2.86 -18.99
N ALA A 216 17.05 -2.06 -20.05
CA ALA A 216 15.94 -1.10 -20.13
C ALA A 216 14.58 -1.79 -20.17
N PHE A 217 13.69 -1.46 -19.21
CA PHE A 217 12.30 -1.88 -19.22
C PHE A 217 11.43 -0.79 -19.83
N LYS A 218 10.66 -1.14 -20.87
CA LYS A 218 9.84 -0.19 -21.63
C LYS A 218 10.65 1.04 -22.12
N GLY A 219 11.93 0.83 -22.46
CA GLY A 219 12.83 1.88 -22.93
C GLY A 219 13.36 2.81 -21.84
N LYS A 220 13.23 2.44 -20.56
CA LYS A 220 13.69 3.22 -19.41
C LYS A 220 14.68 2.42 -18.57
N LEU A 221 15.80 3.06 -18.22
CA LEU A 221 16.85 2.49 -17.37
C LEU A 221 16.70 2.90 -15.91
N PHE A 222 16.27 4.15 -15.66
CA PHE A 222 16.23 4.72 -14.32
C PHE A 222 14.81 4.74 -13.76
N TRP A 223 14.68 4.35 -12.49
CA TRP A 223 13.40 4.22 -11.81
C TRP A 223 13.47 4.73 -10.38
N HIS A 224 12.37 5.23 -9.87
CA HIS A 224 12.23 5.47 -8.44
C HIS A 224 12.16 4.11 -7.74
N ALA A 225 13.17 3.82 -6.90
CA ALA A 225 13.35 2.53 -6.25
C ALA A 225 12.18 2.16 -5.34
N TYR A 226 11.87 0.87 -5.24
CA TYR A 226 11.09 0.34 -4.13
C TYR A 226 12.02 0.15 -2.94
N SER A 227 11.58 0.54 -1.75
CA SER A 227 12.37 0.35 -0.53
C SER A 227 12.35 -1.12 -0.06
N GLU A 228 13.29 -1.47 0.80
CA GLU A 228 13.35 -2.80 1.44
C GLU A 228 12.04 -3.09 2.20
N GLU A 229 11.48 -2.10 2.88
CA GLU A 229 10.22 -2.22 3.62
C GLU A 229 9.04 -2.46 2.67
N GLN A 230 9.02 -1.81 1.50
CA GLN A 230 8.00 -2.08 0.49
C GLN A 230 8.10 -3.51 -0.06
N ILE A 231 9.30 -4.01 -0.31
CA ILE A 231 9.51 -5.39 -0.77
C ILE A 231 9.04 -6.40 0.28
N LYS A 232 9.44 -6.23 1.55
CA LYS A 232 9.01 -7.07 2.67
C LYS A 232 7.49 -7.03 2.89
N ALA A 233 6.92 -5.82 2.82
CA ALA A 233 5.47 -5.65 2.97
C ALA A 233 4.70 -6.28 1.81
N THR A 234 5.23 -6.20 0.59
CA THR A 234 4.65 -6.86 -0.60
C THR A 234 4.68 -8.38 -0.46
N GLU A 235 5.77 -8.97 0.04
CA GLU A 235 5.85 -10.42 0.28
C GLU A 235 4.79 -10.88 1.30
N LYS A 236 4.72 -10.21 2.45
CA LYS A 236 3.72 -10.53 3.49
C LYS A 236 2.29 -10.42 2.96
N TRP A 237 2.02 -9.36 2.19
CA TRP A 237 0.72 -9.14 1.57
C TRP A 237 0.38 -10.22 0.54
N LEU A 238 1.32 -10.61 -0.33
CA LEU A 238 1.12 -11.69 -1.31
C LEU A 238 0.77 -13.02 -0.63
N ARG A 239 1.47 -13.37 0.45
CA ARG A 239 1.18 -14.58 1.22
C ARG A 239 -0.20 -14.51 1.88
N TYR A 240 -0.56 -13.36 2.44
CA TYR A 240 -1.86 -13.13 3.06
C TYR A 240 -2.99 -13.24 2.04
N VAL A 241 -2.92 -12.47 0.96
CA VAL A 241 -4.00 -12.42 -0.05
C VAL A 241 -4.08 -13.70 -0.85
N GLY A 242 -2.93 -14.30 -1.20
CA GLY A 242 -2.89 -15.58 -1.90
C GLY A 242 -3.62 -16.68 -1.12
N GLU A 243 -3.45 -16.73 0.20
CA GLU A 243 -4.16 -17.68 1.05
C GLU A 243 -5.63 -17.29 1.27
N ARG A 244 -5.91 -16.02 1.57
CA ARG A 244 -7.28 -15.51 1.76
C ARG A 244 -8.18 -15.85 0.56
N ASP A 245 -7.66 -15.63 -0.65
CA ASP A 245 -8.43 -15.75 -1.89
C ASP A 245 -8.22 -17.11 -2.58
N GLY A 246 -7.35 -17.97 -2.05
CA GLY A 246 -7.04 -19.28 -2.65
C GLY A 246 -6.28 -19.19 -3.97
N VAL A 247 -5.53 -18.09 -4.20
CA VAL A 247 -4.76 -17.85 -5.42
C VAL A 247 -3.31 -18.31 -5.24
N ASP A 248 -2.82 -19.22 -6.10
CA ASP A 248 -1.43 -19.65 -6.05
C ASP A 248 -0.49 -18.57 -6.59
N ILE A 249 0.19 -17.88 -5.68
CA ILE A 249 1.13 -16.79 -6.00
C ILE A 249 2.41 -17.23 -6.72
N ARG A 250 2.65 -18.53 -6.82
CA ARG A 250 3.82 -19.11 -7.55
C ARG A 250 3.55 -19.27 -9.05
N LEU A 251 2.29 -19.17 -9.46
CA LEU A 251 1.87 -19.19 -10.86
C LEU A 251 1.94 -17.77 -11.46
N GLY A 252 2.13 -17.70 -12.77
CA GLY A 252 2.16 -16.44 -13.50
C GLY A 252 3.53 -15.77 -13.48
N LEU A 253 3.69 -14.65 -12.79
CA LEU A 253 4.87 -13.79 -12.88
C LEU A 253 6.18 -14.51 -12.54
N LYS A 254 6.22 -15.35 -11.51
CA LYS A 254 7.40 -16.18 -11.20
C LYS A 254 7.79 -17.06 -12.38
N GLN A 255 6.82 -17.74 -12.99
CA GLN A 255 7.06 -18.61 -14.14
C GLN A 255 7.53 -17.81 -15.37
N PHE A 256 6.99 -16.59 -15.57
CA PHE A 256 7.42 -15.74 -16.67
C PHE A 256 8.85 -15.24 -16.48
N ILE A 257 9.22 -14.84 -15.25
CA ILE A 257 10.60 -14.46 -14.93
C ILE A 257 11.56 -15.63 -15.18
N GLN A 258 11.22 -16.83 -14.71
CA GLN A 258 12.05 -18.02 -14.91
C GLN A 258 12.20 -18.39 -16.39
N LYS A 259 11.16 -18.19 -17.19
CA LYS A 259 11.15 -18.59 -18.61
C LYS A 259 11.78 -17.54 -19.52
N TYR A 260 11.57 -16.28 -19.26
CA TYR A 260 11.87 -15.20 -20.20
C TYR A 260 12.89 -14.17 -19.67
N GLY A 261 13.31 -14.29 -18.43
CA GLY A 261 14.10 -13.29 -17.71
C GLY A 261 13.23 -12.14 -17.13
N PRO A 262 13.80 -11.31 -16.22
CA PRO A 262 13.05 -10.28 -15.49
C PRO A 262 12.34 -9.28 -16.41
N THR A 263 13.07 -8.66 -17.33
CA THR A 263 12.54 -7.62 -18.22
C THR A 263 11.33 -8.11 -19.01
N LYS A 264 11.45 -9.28 -19.66
CA LYS A 264 10.35 -9.83 -20.45
C LYS A 264 9.25 -10.46 -19.57
N GLY A 265 9.61 -10.96 -18.38
CA GLY A 265 8.65 -11.51 -17.43
C GLY A 265 7.63 -10.47 -16.95
N PHE A 266 8.03 -9.20 -16.81
CA PHE A 266 7.14 -8.10 -16.46
C PHE A 266 6.45 -7.43 -17.66
N ASP A 267 6.88 -7.74 -18.89
CA ASP A 267 6.27 -7.22 -20.10
C ASP A 267 5.02 -7.99 -20.51
N PHE A 268 4.38 -7.54 -21.58
CA PHE A 268 3.19 -8.15 -22.15
C PHE A 268 3.38 -9.62 -22.52
N ILE A 269 2.45 -10.46 -22.08
CA ILE A 269 2.41 -11.91 -22.31
C ILE A 269 1.03 -12.29 -22.84
N ASP A 270 0.96 -12.79 -24.08
CA ASP A 270 -0.30 -13.15 -24.74
C ASP A 270 -1.15 -14.10 -23.89
N ASP A 271 -0.55 -15.15 -23.30
CA ASP A 271 -1.28 -16.14 -22.51
C ASP A 271 -1.87 -15.53 -21.22
N ALA A 272 -1.20 -14.54 -20.60
CA ALA A 272 -1.75 -13.79 -19.49
C ALA A 272 -2.92 -12.89 -19.96
N TYR A 273 -2.72 -12.16 -21.06
CA TYR A 273 -3.76 -11.27 -21.63
C TYR A 273 -5.06 -12.02 -21.96
N TYR A 274 -4.94 -13.24 -22.53
CA TYR A 274 -6.09 -14.08 -22.85
C TYR A 274 -6.63 -14.89 -21.65
N GLY A 275 -6.13 -14.65 -20.44
CA GLY A 275 -6.59 -15.31 -19.21
C GLY A 275 -6.27 -16.80 -19.10
N LYS A 276 -5.31 -17.29 -19.89
CA LYS A 276 -4.87 -18.70 -19.83
C LYS A 276 -3.97 -19.00 -18.63
N VAL A 277 -3.38 -17.95 -18.03
CA VAL A 277 -2.52 -18.07 -16.85
C VAL A 277 -3.16 -17.28 -15.71
N LYS A 278 -3.45 -17.97 -14.60
CA LYS A 278 -3.95 -17.40 -13.34
C LYS A 278 -2.80 -17.21 -12.36
N GLY A 279 -3.07 -16.58 -11.21
CA GLY A 279 -2.10 -16.38 -10.16
C GLY A 279 -1.60 -14.93 -10.09
N LEU A 280 -0.32 -14.75 -9.76
CA LEU A 280 0.31 -13.45 -9.61
C LEU A 280 0.72 -12.89 -10.98
N LEU A 281 0.35 -11.65 -11.28
CA LEU A 281 0.66 -10.94 -12.52
C LEU A 281 1.11 -9.51 -12.23
N ALA A 282 1.92 -8.92 -13.11
CA ALA A 282 2.11 -7.48 -13.18
C ALA A 282 1.11 -6.87 -14.18
N HIS A 283 0.72 -5.61 -14.00
CA HIS A 283 -0.19 -4.92 -14.92
C HIS A 283 0.32 -4.97 -16.37
N GLY A 284 1.63 -4.85 -16.56
CA GLY A 284 2.29 -4.97 -17.86
C GLY A 284 2.02 -6.29 -18.59
N ASN A 285 1.78 -7.40 -17.86
CA ASN A 285 1.55 -8.72 -18.46
C ASN A 285 0.26 -8.78 -19.28
N VAL A 286 -0.75 -7.99 -18.91
CA VAL A 286 -2.08 -8.01 -19.53
C VAL A 286 -2.41 -6.75 -20.33
N ARG A 287 -1.47 -5.78 -20.39
CA ARG A 287 -1.73 -4.51 -21.06
C ARG A 287 -0.47 -3.93 -21.71
N HIS A 288 -0.50 -3.80 -23.03
CA HIS A 288 0.55 -3.09 -23.78
C HIS A 288 0.71 -1.65 -23.27
N GLY A 289 1.93 -1.14 -23.24
CA GLY A 289 2.23 0.23 -22.87
C GLY A 289 2.16 0.54 -21.37
N LYS A 290 1.82 -0.48 -20.51
CA LYS A 290 1.92 -0.35 -19.07
C LYS A 290 3.31 -0.73 -18.59
N SER A 291 3.83 0.07 -17.65
CA SER A 291 5.15 -0.11 -17.02
C SER A 291 5.07 -0.32 -15.50
N ASP A 292 3.88 -0.38 -14.97
CA ASP A 292 3.59 -0.66 -13.58
C ASP A 292 3.18 -2.13 -13.42
N CYS A 293 3.82 -2.94 -12.61
CA CYS A 293 5.05 -2.74 -11.87
C CYS A 293 6.29 -3.04 -12.76
N TYR A 294 7.46 -2.47 -12.44
CA TYR A 294 8.68 -2.73 -13.19
C TYR A 294 9.57 -3.80 -12.50
N PRO A 295 10.52 -4.44 -13.21
CA PRO A 295 11.37 -5.52 -12.68
C PRO A 295 12.49 -4.97 -11.76
N HIS A 296 12.12 -4.43 -10.59
CA HIS A 296 13.08 -4.07 -9.55
C HIS A 296 13.83 -5.32 -9.08
N PRO A 297 15.17 -5.35 -8.99
CA PRO A 297 15.94 -6.53 -8.63
C PRO A 297 15.44 -7.24 -7.37
N ASP A 298 15.27 -6.50 -6.25
CA ASP A 298 14.80 -7.10 -5.01
C ASP A 298 13.36 -7.63 -5.10
N LEU A 299 12.50 -7.00 -5.91
CA LEU A 299 11.15 -7.52 -6.17
C LEU A 299 11.22 -8.82 -6.98
N VAL A 300 12.11 -8.89 -7.98
CA VAL A 300 12.36 -10.09 -8.78
C VAL A 300 12.85 -11.23 -7.88
N ASP A 301 13.84 -10.97 -7.04
CA ASP A 301 14.41 -11.97 -6.13
C ASP A 301 13.36 -12.45 -5.13
N MET A 302 12.56 -11.54 -4.57
CA MET A 302 11.45 -11.90 -3.68
C MET A 302 10.44 -12.79 -4.40
N ILE A 303 10.01 -12.44 -5.63
CA ILE A 303 9.05 -13.26 -6.39
C ILE A 303 9.63 -14.64 -6.72
N LEU A 304 10.92 -14.73 -7.06
CA LEU A 304 11.58 -16.00 -7.30
C LEU A 304 11.70 -16.86 -6.04
N SER A 305 11.70 -16.26 -4.86
CA SER A 305 11.76 -16.96 -3.57
C SER A 305 10.40 -17.49 -3.10
N LEU A 306 9.26 -16.98 -3.62
CA LEU A 306 7.92 -17.50 -3.31
C LEU A 306 7.79 -18.96 -3.73
#